data_91c78d6182f09d8209cfe99077057900
#
_entry.id   91c78d6182f09d8209cfe99077057900
#
_cell.length_a   1.000
_cell.length_b   1.000
_cell.length_c   1.000
_cell.angle_alpha   90.00
_cell.angle_beta   90.00
_cell.angle_gamma   90.00
#
_symmetry.space_group_name_H-M   'P 1'
#
loop_
_entity.id
_entity.type
_entity.pdbx_description
1 polymer ?
#
loop_
_entity_poly.entity_id
_entity_poly.type
_entity_poly.pdbx_seq_one_letter_code
_entity_poly.pdbx_strand_id
1 'polypeptide(L)'
;RGETPTLALIGYTNAGKSTFFNRLTGAGVLSRDMLFATLDPTMRGVAFASGRKAVIADTVGFISQLPTELVEAFKSTLEEVVQADLLLHVHDASSPMIAEEAEDVRAVLADLGLDEEEQHARVIHILNKSDRLADADDRDALLNLLPGAVFTSALTGEGEVDALATIDARLGAGALDCTLVLGPGDGAARAWLHAHGKVTASAFNEDGTQSLSVEIDPANWSRFCARWPQLVGS
;
A
#
# COMPACT_ATOMS: atom_id res chain seq x y z
N ARG A 1 8.68 -6.38 -15.29
CA ARG A 1 9.27 -5.59 -14.20
C ARG A 1 9.06 -6.36 -12.91
N GLY A 2 10.14 -6.75 -12.23
CA GLY A 2 10.17 -7.28 -10.88
C GLY A 2 10.27 -6.11 -9.92
N GLU A 3 9.29 -5.23 -9.99
CA GLU A 3 9.33 -4.02 -9.20
C GLU A 3 8.69 -4.30 -7.85
N THR A 4 9.39 -3.89 -6.81
CA THR A 4 8.84 -3.78 -5.46
C THR A 4 7.53 -3.01 -5.54
N PRO A 5 6.42 -3.48 -4.98
CA PRO A 5 5.14 -2.77 -5.01
C PRO A 5 5.29 -1.33 -4.53
N THR A 6 4.55 -0.45 -5.17
CA THR A 6 4.58 0.99 -4.90
C THR A 6 3.28 1.42 -4.23
N LEU A 7 3.40 2.16 -3.15
CA LEU A 7 2.29 2.78 -2.41
C LEU A 7 2.38 4.29 -2.56
N ALA A 8 1.29 4.97 -2.83
CA ALA A 8 1.24 6.43 -2.81
C ALA A 8 0.29 6.93 -1.73
N LEU A 9 0.75 7.89 -0.93
CA LEU A 9 -0.10 8.60 0.02
C LEU A 9 -0.89 9.67 -0.71
N ILE A 10 -2.19 9.67 -0.57
CA ILE A 10 -3.08 10.70 -1.10
C ILE A 10 -3.97 11.24 0.02
N GLY A 11 -4.59 12.37 -0.18
CA GLY A 11 -5.51 13.00 0.76
C GLY A 11 -5.27 14.49 0.91
N TYR A 12 -6.17 15.14 1.61
CA TYR A 12 -6.17 16.58 1.80
C TYR A 12 -4.91 17.09 2.49
N THR A 13 -4.62 18.40 2.30
CA THR A 13 -3.58 19.08 3.08
C THR A 13 -3.91 18.97 4.57
N ASN A 14 -2.88 18.83 5.41
CA ASN A 14 -3.02 18.67 6.86
C ASN A 14 -3.76 17.41 7.36
N ALA A 15 -4.11 16.46 6.50
CA ALA A 15 -4.61 15.15 6.93
C ALA A 15 -3.56 14.32 7.71
N GLY A 16 -2.30 14.72 7.63
CA GLY A 16 -1.19 14.09 8.35
C GLY A 16 -0.41 13.05 7.52
N LYS A 17 -0.44 13.16 6.17
CA LYS A 17 0.27 12.24 5.26
C LYS A 17 1.75 12.11 5.59
N SER A 18 2.48 13.21 5.67
CA SER A 18 3.92 13.18 5.95
C SER A 18 4.24 12.66 7.34
N THR A 19 3.37 12.92 8.33
CA THR A 19 3.51 12.35 9.68
C THR A 19 3.29 10.83 9.64
N PHE A 20 2.28 10.37 8.93
CA PHE A 20 1.98 8.95 8.73
C PHE A 20 3.09 8.25 7.94
N PHE A 21 3.62 8.88 6.88
CA PHE A 21 4.77 8.42 6.13
C PHE A 21 5.99 8.21 7.04
N ASN A 22 6.33 9.21 7.86
CA ASN A 22 7.44 9.12 8.80
C ASN A 22 7.27 7.97 9.79
N ARG A 23 6.03 7.76 10.24
CA ARG A 23 5.69 6.68 11.15
C ARG A 23 5.94 5.32 10.53
N LEU A 24 5.40 5.07 9.35
CA LEU A 24 5.53 3.78 8.66
C LEU A 24 6.97 3.47 8.22
N THR A 25 7.74 4.49 7.90
CA THR A 25 9.09 4.31 7.32
C THR A 25 10.22 4.49 8.33
N GLY A 26 9.93 4.94 9.55
CA GLY A 26 10.93 5.33 10.53
C GLY A 26 11.77 6.55 10.10
N ALA A 27 11.32 7.29 9.10
CA ALA A 27 12.04 8.44 8.55
C ALA A 27 11.73 9.71 9.37
N GLY A 28 12.72 10.58 9.53
CA GLY A 28 12.57 11.89 10.18
C GLY A 28 12.32 13.03 9.19
N VAL A 29 11.40 12.86 8.24
CA VAL A 29 11.04 13.93 7.30
C VAL A 29 10.28 15.02 8.05
N LEU A 30 10.65 16.29 7.81
CA LEU A 30 9.99 17.45 8.42
C LEU A 30 8.54 17.54 7.95
N SER A 31 7.60 17.12 8.79
CA SER A 31 6.19 17.44 8.60
C SER A 31 5.95 18.88 9.09
N ARG A 32 5.51 19.75 8.20
CA ARG A 32 5.13 21.13 8.54
C ARG A 32 3.63 21.29 8.32
N ASP A 33 2.97 21.99 9.22
CA ASP A 33 1.58 22.45 9.07
C ASP A 33 1.52 23.59 8.04
N MET A 34 1.88 23.31 6.80
CA MET A 34 1.89 24.25 5.69
C MET A 34 1.18 23.63 4.50
N LEU A 35 0.43 24.45 3.75
CA LEU A 35 -0.09 24.05 2.45
C LEU A 35 1.09 23.62 1.55
N PHE A 36 0.97 22.45 0.91
CA PHE A 36 2.02 21.88 0.04
C PHE A 36 3.37 21.66 0.74
N ALA A 37 3.35 21.05 1.93
CA ALA A 37 4.57 20.74 2.67
C ALA A 37 5.54 19.82 1.91
N THR A 38 5.01 18.96 1.03
CA THR A 38 5.76 18.08 0.13
C THR A 38 5.60 18.57 -1.31
N LEU A 39 6.69 19.02 -1.92
CA LEU A 39 6.72 19.46 -3.33
C LEU A 39 7.34 18.40 -4.24
N ASP A 40 8.35 17.68 -3.74
CA ASP A 40 8.99 16.56 -4.42
C ASP A 40 8.63 15.26 -3.68
N PRO A 41 8.18 14.21 -4.37
CA PRO A 41 7.81 12.97 -3.72
C PRO A 41 9.03 12.34 -3.05
N THR A 42 8.87 12.02 -1.77
CA THR A 42 9.89 11.30 -1.00
C THR A 42 9.54 9.82 -0.98
N MET A 43 10.42 8.99 -1.52
CA MET A 43 10.24 7.53 -1.55
C MET A 43 11.04 6.83 -0.47
N ARG A 44 10.45 5.84 0.22
CA ARG A 44 11.11 5.00 1.24
C ARG A 44 10.59 3.58 1.20
N GLY A 45 11.47 2.65 1.55
CA GLY A 45 11.09 1.25 1.71
C GLY A 45 10.32 1.02 3.01
N VAL A 46 9.31 0.17 2.94
CA VAL A 46 8.58 -0.37 4.08
C VAL A 46 8.61 -1.91 3.99
N ALA A 47 8.76 -2.57 5.14
CA ALA A 47 8.74 -4.02 5.25
C ALA A 47 7.55 -4.46 6.09
N PHE A 48 6.85 -5.50 5.65
CA PHE A 48 5.67 -6.05 6.30
C PHE A 48 6.02 -7.33 7.09
N ALA A 49 5.13 -7.70 8.02
CA ALA A 49 5.29 -8.90 8.83
C ALA A 49 5.33 -10.19 8.00
N SER A 50 4.73 -10.20 6.81
CA SER A 50 4.80 -11.31 5.86
C SER A 50 6.19 -11.51 5.24
N GLY A 51 7.11 -10.55 5.42
CA GLY A 51 8.40 -10.48 4.72
C GLY A 51 8.34 -9.75 3.37
N ARG A 52 7.13 -9.36 2.90
CA ARG A 52 6.95 -8.52 1.71
C ARG A 52 7.58 -7.15 1.96
N LYS A 53 8.04 -6.52 0.88
CA LYS A 53 8.56 -5.15 0.89
C LYS A 53 7.79 -4.32 -0.13
N ALA A 54 7.60 -3.05 0.18
CA ALA A 54 7.05 -2.07 -0.76
C ALA A 54 7.85 -0.77 -0.68
N VAL A 55 7.66 0.09 -1.67
CA VAL A 55 8.11 1.48 -1.65
C VAL A 55 6.90 2.37 -1.43
N ILE A 56 6.96 3.26 -0.46
CA ILE A 56 5.92 4.25 -0.20
C ILE A 56 6.42 5.63 -0.61
N ALA A 57 5.56 6.38 -1.32
CA ALA A 57 5.78 7.75 -1.74
C ALA A 57 4.87 8.70 -0.95
N ASP A 58 5.46 9.75 -0.35
CA ASP A 58 4.70 10.87 0.21
C ASP A 58 4.44 11.85 -0.94
N THR A 59 3.17 12.07 -1.27
CA THR A 59 2.78 12.94 -2.37
C THR A 59 2.27 14.29 -1.89
N VAL A 60 2.02 15.19 -2.83
CA VAL A 60 1.43 16.51 -2.56
C VAL A 60 0.01 16.36 -2.02
N GLY A 61 -0.34 17.19 -1.03
CA GLY A 61 -1.71 17.21 -0.47
C GLY A 61 -2.71 17.83 -1.45
N PHE A 62 -3.88 17.20 -1.56
CA PHE A 62 -5.01 17.77 -2.29
C PHE A 62 -5.57 18.97 -1.53
N ILE A 63 -6.08 19.96 -2.27
CA ILE A 63 -6.89 21.08 -1.75
C ILE A 63 -8.17 21.14 -2.55
N SER A 64 -9.24 21.69 -1.93
CA SER A 64 -10.48 21.98 -2.64
C SER A 64 -10.17 22.86 -3.87
N GLN A 65 -10.71 22.48 -5.03
CA GLN A 65 -10.56 23.23 -6.27
C GLN A 65 -9.08 23.49 -6.62
N LEU A 66 -8.34 22.43 -6.97
CA LEU A 66 -7.02 22.58 -7.58
C LEU A 66 -7.16 23.48 -8.82
N PRO A 67 -6.59 24.69 -8.84
CA PRO A 67 -6.58 25.53 -10.04
C PRO A 67 -5.97 24.76 -11.20
N THR A 68 -6.55 24.86 -12.38
CA THR A 68 -6.10 24.15 -13.60
C THR A 68 -4.61 24.36 -13.89
N GLU A 69 -4.08 25.52 -13.53
CA GLU A 69 -2.66 25.87 -13.64
C GLU A 69 -1.76 25.06 -12.70
N LEU A 70 -2.27 24.65 -11.53
CA LEU A 70 -1.55 23.80 -10.58
C LEU A 70 -1.62 22.33 -10.95
N VAL A 71 -2.66 21.86 -11.65
CA VAL A 71 -2.75 20.49 -12.15
C VAL A 71 -1.58 20.17 -13.09
N GLU A 72 -1.19 21.10 -13.97
CA GLU A 72 -0.01 20.89 -14.82
C GLU A 72 1.32 20.87 -14.03
N ALA A 73 1.44 21.71 -13.01
CA ALA A 73 2.63 21.75 -12.16
C ALA A 73 2.80 20.46 -11.31
N PHE A 74 1.68 19.81 -10.95
CA PHE A 74 1.67 18.57 -10.17
C PHE A 74 1.56 17.28 -11.01
N LYS A 75 1.61 17.41 -12.34
CA LYS A 75 1.40 16.29 -13.26
C LYS A 75 2.33 15.11 -13.00
N SER A 76 3.60 15.38 -12.68
CA SER A 76 4.57 14.32 -12.37
C SER A 76 4.25 13.58 -11.06
N THR A 77 3.78 14.28 -10.04
CA THR A 77 3.35 13.67 -8.76
C THR A 77 2.03 12.91 -8.92
N LEU A 78 1.13 13.40 -9.78
CA LEU A 78 -0.12 12.70 -10.11
C LEU A 78 0.12 11.45 -10.97
N GLU A 79 1.14 11.45 -11.84
CA GLU A 79 1.57 10.25 -12.58
C GLU A 79 2.04 9.13 -11.65
N GLU A 80 2.72 9.45 -10.55
CA GLU A 80 3.12 8.49 -9.53
C GLU A 80 1.90 7.88 -8.81
N VAL A 81 0.86 8.68 -8.54
CA VAL A 81 -0.40 8.19 -7.97
C VAL A 81 -1.07 7.20 -8.91
N VAL A 82 -1.16 7.51 -10.20
CA VAL A 82 -1.79 6.62 -11.20
C VAL A 82 -1.01 5.31 -11.34
N GLN A 83 0.31 5.34 -11.22
CA GLN A 83 1.17 4.17 -11.39
C GLN A 83 1.35 3.32 -10.12
N ALA A 84 0.98 3.82 -8.94
CA ALA A 84 1.11 3.09 -7.69
C ALA A 84 0.19 1.86 -7.66
N ASP A 85 0.68 0.76 -7.06
CA ASP A 85 -0.11 -0.47 -6.90
C ASP A 85 -1.26 -0.28 -5.92
N LEU A 86 -1.05 0.49 -4.83
CA LEU A 86 -2.08 0.88 -3.87
C LEU A 86 -1.98 2.36 -3.52
N LEU A 87 -3.13 2.94 -3.22
CA LEU A 87 -3.32 4.33 -2.80
C LEU A 87 -3.76 4.35 -1.34
N LEU A 88 -2.98 4.97 -0.48
CA LEU A 88 -3.33 5.16 0.93
C LEU A 88 -3.98 6.53 1.10
N HIS A 89 -5.31 6.57 1.11
CA HIS A 89 -6.07 7.80 1.26
C HIS A 89 -6.16 8.18 2.74
N VAL A 90 -5.30 9.12 3.15
CA VAL A 90 -5.21 9.60 4.53
C VAL A 90 -6.21 10.73 4.75
N HIS A 91 -7.12 10.51 5.70
CA HIS A 91 -8.14 11.47 6.14
C HIS A 91 -7.80 12.00 7.53
N ASP A 92 -8.19 13.23 7.81
CA ASP A 92 -8.30 13.71 9.19
C ASP A 92 -9.62 13.22 9.78
N ALA A 93 -9.58 12.21 10.66
CA ALA A 93 -10.78 11.64 11.25
C ALA A 93 -11.60 12.66 12.08
N SER A 94 -10.98 13.77 12.51
CA SER A 94 -11.63 14.84 13.24
C SER A 94 -12.18 15.97 12.34
N SER A 95 -12.00 15.88 11.02
CA SER A 95 -12.51 16.90 10.09
C SER A 95 -14.02 16.83 9.95
N PRO A 96 -14.75 17.93 10.18
CA PRO A 96 -16.19 17.97 9.92
C PRO A 96 -16.53 17.89 8.42
N MET A 97 -15.53 18.09 7.55
CA MET A 97 -15.65 18.09 6.09
C MET A 97 -15.19 16.77 5.45
N ILE A 98 -14.94 15.73 6.25
CA ILE A 98 -14.32 14.48 5.78
C ILE A 98 -15.08 13.84 4.60
N ALA A 99 -16.40 13.94 4.56
CA ALA A 99 -17.22 13.40 3.47
C ALA A 99 -16.95 14.14 2.14
N GLU A 100 -16.92 15.47 2.21
CA GLU A 100 -16.65 16.32 1.03
C GLU A 100 -15.21 16.17 0.55
N GLU A 101 -14.25 16.15 1.50
CA GLU A 101 -12.83 15.92 1.21
C GLU A 101 -12.59 14.55 0.55
N ALA A 102 -13.29 13.52 0.99
CA ALA A 102 -13.21 12.18 0.41
C ALA A 102 -13.77 12.15 -1.02
N GLU A 103 -14.90 12.83 -1.25
CA GLU A 103 -15.51 12.91 -2.57
C GLU A 103 -14.68 13.72 -3.56
N ASP A 104 -14.09 14.84 -3.13
CA ASP A 104 -13.20 15.65 -3.96
C ASP A 104 -12.00 14.82 -4.45
N VAL A 105 -11.38 14.04 -3.56
CA VAL A 105 -10.25 13.18 -3.93
C VAL A 105 -10.70 12.07 -4.89
N ARG A 106 -11.87 11.48 -4.65
CA ARG A 106 -12.46 10.47 -5.53
C ARG A 106 -12.68 11.00 -6.95
N ALA A 107 -13.21 12.23 -7.05
CA ALA A 107 -13.41 12.89 -8.33
C ALA A 107 -12.09 13.15 -9.07
N VAL A 108 -11.05 13.62 -8.37
CA VAL A 108 -9.72 13.82 -8.97
C VAL A 108 -9.11 12.50 -9.45
N LEU A 109 -9.26 11.40 -8.70
CA LEU A 109 -8.79 10.09 -9.15
C LEU A 109 -9.52 9.65 -10.42
N ALA A 110 -10.83 9.91 -10.54
CA ALA A 110 -11.60 9.63 -11.75
C ALA A 110 -11.12 10.47 -12.95
N ASP A 111 -10.82 11.76 -12.74
CA ASP A 111 -10.25 12.64 -13.77
C ASP A 111 -8.85 12.19 -14.23
N LEU A 112 -8.11 11.51 -13.36
CA LEU A 112 -6.82 10.89 -13.68
C LEU A 112 -6.96 9.54 -14.40
N GLY A 113 -8.18 9.06 -14.62
CA GLY A 113 -8.48 7.83 -15.35
C GLY A 113 -8.66 6.59 -14.48
N LEU A 114 -8.67 6.72 -13.14
CA LEU A 114 -9.01 5.61 -12.25
C LEU A 114 -10.53 5.54 -12.10
N ASP A 115 -11.15 4.56 -12.72
CA ASP A 115 -12.58 4.34 -12.56
C ASP A 115 -12.96 3.84 -11.15
N GLU A 116 -14.25 3.70 -10.89
CA GLU A 116 -14.75 3.32 -9.57
C GLU A 116 -14.29 1.92 -9.14
N GLU A 117 -14.16 0.98 -10.08
CA GLU A 117 -13.68 -0.38 -9.81
C GLU A 117 -12.19 -0.36 -9.45
N GLU A 118 -11.36 0.37 -10.18
CA GLU A 118 -9.95 0.56 -9.89
C GLU A 118 -9.73 1.27 -8.56
N GLN A 119 -10.51 2.31 -8.27
CA GLN A 119 -10.46 3.00 -6.98
C GLN A 119 -10.80 2.04 -5.84
N HIS A 120 -11.87 1.24 -5.96
CA HIS A 120 -12.25 0.25 -4.95
C HIS A 120 -11.16 -0.82 -4.74
N ALA A 121 -10.51 -1.25 -5.81
CA ALA A 121 -9.44 -2.24 -5.76
C ALA A 121 -8.15 -1.70 -5.14
N ARG A 122 -7.81 -0.43 -5.39
CA ARG A 122 -6.48 0.15 -5.09
C ARG A 122 -6.46 1.10 -3.91
N VAL A 123 -7.59 1.71 -3.53
CA VAL A 123 -7.64 2.68 -2.43
C VAL A 123 -7.85 1.96 -1.09
N ILE A 124 -7.03 2.32 -0.11
CA ILE A 124 -7.20 1.98 1.31
C ILE A 124 -7.41 3.29 2.06
N HIS A 125 -8.54 3.41 2.77
CA HIS A 125 -8.85 4.58 3.58
C HIS A 125 -8.17 4.48 4.95
N ILE A 126 -7.39 5.50 5.31
CA ILE A 126 -6.69 5.63 6.60
C ILE A 126 -7.30 6.81 7.35
N LEU A 127 -8.02 6.53 8.42
CA LEU A 127 -8.64 7.52 9.31
C LEU A 127 -7.61 7.95 10.36
N ASN A 128 -6.76 8.90 9.97
CA ASN A 128 -5.69 9.42 10.82
C ASN A 128 -6.22 10.42 11.85
N LYS A 129 -5.44 10.69 12.88
CA LYS A 129 -5.78 11.55 14.04
C LYS A 129 -6.95 10.98 14.86
N SER A 130 -7.05 9.64 14.94
CA SER A 130 -8.05 8.93 15.76
C SER A 130 -7.99 9.32 17.24
N ASP A 131 -6.83 9.79 17.71
CA ASP A 131 -6.63 10.36 19.05
C ASP A 131 -7.48 11.60 19.36
N ARG A 132 -8.08 12.21 18.34
CA ARG A 132 -8.96 13.39 18.48
C ARG A 132 -10.44 13.05 18.51
N LEU A 133 -10.82 11.80 18.26
CA LEU A 133 -12.21 11.36 18.30
C LEU A 133 -12.67 11.25 19.77
N ALA A 134 -13.88 11.78 20.04
CA ALA A 134 -14.38 11.89 21.40
C ALA A 134 -14.97 10.57 21.91
N ASP A 135 -15.67 9.81 21.05
CA ASP A 135 -16.41 8.61 21.46
C ASP A 135 -16.47 7.53 20.36
N ALA A 136 -17.16 6.42 20.69
CA ALA A 136 -17.32 5.30 19.78
C ALA A 136 -18.31 5.59 18.64
N ASP A 137 -19.31 6.44 18.88
CA ASP A 137 -20.34 6.78 17.90
C ASP A 137 -19.70 7.53 16.71
N ASP A 138 -18.70 8.38 16.97
CA ASP A 138 -17.91 9.03 15.93
C ASP A 138 -17.21 8.01 15.04
N ARG A 139 -16.62 6.96 15.62
CA ARG A 139 -15.95 5.88 14.88
C ARG A 139 -16.91 5.09 14.02
N ASP A 140 -18.08 4.75 14.54
CA ASP A 140 -19.12 4.02 13.81
C ASP A 140 -19.65 4.84 12.63
N ALA A 141 -19.87 6.14 12.82
CA ALA A 141 -20.28 7.05 11.76
C ALA A 141 -19.23 7.12 10.63
N LEU A 142 -17.95 7.17 10.96
CA LEU A 142 -16.86 7.18 9.99
C LEU A 142 -16.73 5.86 9.24
N LEU A 143 -16.94 4.70 9.88
CA LEU A 143 -16.93 3.40 9.21
C LEU A 143 -18.15 3.21 8.30
N ASN A 144 -19.29 3.84 8.62
CA ASN A 144 -20.44 3.87 7.71
C ASN A 144 -20.18 4.74 6.47
N LEU A 145 -19.43 5.84 6.63
CA LEU A 145 -19.03 6.72 5.53
C LEU A 145 -17.94 6.08 4.64
N LEU A 146 -16.93 5.48 5.27
CA LEU A 146 -15.75 4.88 4.62
C LEU A 146 -15.59 3.41 5.06
N PRO A 147 -16.38 2.48 4.50
CA PRO A 147 -16.34 1.08 4.88
C PRO A 147 -14.94 0.46 4.69
N GLY A 148 -14.48 -0.29 5.69
CA GLY A 148 -13.17 -0.92 5.66
C GLY A 148 -11.99 0.02 5.92
N ALA A 149 -12.24 1.27 6.32
CA ALA A 149 -11.19 2.20 6.72
C ALA A 149 -10.49 1.75 8.01
N VAL A 150 -9.21 2.11 8.11
CA VAL A 150 -8.35 1.78 9.26
C VAL A 150 -8.10 3.03 10.09
N PHE A 151 -8.44 2.99 11.37
CA PHE A 151 -8.13 4.07 12.30
C PHE A 151 -6.65 4.07 12.66
N THR A 152 -6.05 5.26 12.61
CA THR A 152 -4.65 5.45 12.99
C THR A 152 -4.47 6.78 13.72
N SER A 153 -3.45 6.85 14.55
CA SER A 153 -2.88 8.13 15.00
C SER A 153 -1.39 8.13 14.69
N ALA A 154 -0.99 8.85 13.68
CA ALA A 154 0.42 9.00 13.35
C ALA A 154 1.22 9.68 14.49
N LEU A 155 0.54 10.39 15.39
CA LEU A 155 1.13 11.01 16.55
C LEU A 155 1.43 9.99 17.66
N THR A 156 0.45 9.16 18.03
CA THR A 156 0.58 8.21 19.15
C THR A 156 1.09 6.83 18.73
N GLY A 157 0.89 6.43 17.47
CA GLY A 157 1.16 5.10 16.92
C GLY A 157 -0.03 4.14 17.01
N GLU A 158 -1.18 4.61 17.49
CA GLU A 158 -2.41 3.81 17.47
C GLU A 158 -2.72 3.35 16.04
N GLY A 159 -3.10 2.07 15.87
CA GLY A 159 -3.53 1.50 14.60
C GLY A 159 -2.43 1.29 13.55
N GLU A 160 -1.15 1.56 13.87
CA GLU A 160 -0.04 1.35 12.94
C GLU A 160 0.07 -0.11 12.47
N VAL A 161 -0.04 -1.04 13.41
CA VAL A 161 0.03 -2.49 13.12
C VAL A 161 -1.13 -2.92 12.24
N ASP A 162 -2.34 -2.43 12.51
CA ASP A 162 -3.54 -2.76 11.73
C ASP A 162 -3.47 -2.18 10.32
N ALA A 163 -2.94 -0.96 10.18
CA ALA A 163 -2.72 -0.33 8.89
C ALA A 163 -1.70 -1.15 8.05
N LEU A 164 -0.56 -1.51 8.64
CA LEU A 164 0.44 -2.34 7.96
C LEU A 164 -0.12 -3.72 7.59
N ALA A 165 -0.90 -4.35 8.47
CA ALA A 165 -1.53 -5.65 8.19
C ALA A 165 -2.56 -5.54 7.05
N THR A 166 -3.35 -4.47 7.02
CA THR A 166 -4.35 -4.22 5.96
C THR A 166 -3.67 -3.99 4.61
N ILE A 167 -2.60 -3.19 4.58
CA ILE A 167 -1.82 -2.93 3.36
C ILE A 167 -1.19 -4.23 2.85
N ASP A 168 -0.55 -5.01 3.75
CA ASP A 168 0.08 -6.29 3.40
C ASP A 168 -0.94 -7.30 2.84
N ALA A 169 -2.11 -7.42 3.47
CA ALA A 169 -3.20 -8.26 2.99
C ALA A 169 -3.71 -7.82 1.61
N ARG A 170 -3.86 -6.52 1.37
CA ARG A 170 -4.30 -5.98 0.08
C ARG A 170 -3.25 -6.18 -1.02
N LEU A 171 -1.96 -6.02 -0.72
CA LEU A 171 -0.85 -6.34 -1.64
C LEU A 171 -0.78 -7.84 -1.95
N GLY A 172 -1.19 -8.70 -1.02
CA GLY A 172 -1.30 -10.14 -1.21
C GLY A 172 -2.60 -10.59 -1.89
N ALA A 173 -3.58 -9.71 -2.05
CA ALA A 173 -4.84 -10.03 -2.71
C ALA A 173 -4.57 -10.41 -4.18
N GLY A 174 -4.90 -11.66 -4.56
CA GLY A 174 -4.58 -12.20 -5.88
C GLY A 174 -3.25 -12.95 -5.95
N ALA A 175 -2.50 -13.06 -4.86
CA ALA A 175 -1.36 -13.96 -4.81
C ALA A 175 -1.80 -15.41 -5.10
N LEU A 176 -0.94 -16.12 -5.82
CA LEU A 176 -1.15 -17.51 -6.17
C LEU A 176 -0.52 -18.40 -5.08
N ASP A 177 -1.28 -19.40 -4.61
CA ASP A 177 -0.74 -20.47 -3.78
C ASP A 177 -0.18 -21.56 -4.68
N CYS A 178 1.14 -21.70 -4.68
CA CYS A 178 1.83 -22.69 -5.48
C CYS A 178 2.59 -23.66 -4.59
N THR A 179 2.49 -24.95 -4.89
CA THR A 179 3.33 -25.97 -4.25
C THR A 179 4.28 -26.54 -5.27
N LEU A 180 5.57 -26.53 -4.95
CA LEU A 180 6.65 -27.00 -5.81
C LEU A 180 7.44 -28.09 -5.11
N VAL A 181 7.95 -29.04 -5.89
CA VAL A 181 8.90 -30.05 -5.42
C VAL A 181 10.27 -29.70 -5.97
N LEU A 182 11.20 -29.37 -5.09
CA LEU A 182 12.55 -28.93 -5.43
C LEU A 182 13.56 -30.02 -5.10
N GLY A 183 14.41 -30.36 -6.08
CA GLY A 183 15.51 -31.29 -5.87
C GLY A 183 16.71 -30.67 -5.13
N PRO A 184 17.69 -31.46 -4.73
CA PRO A 184 18.91 -30.99 -4.05
C PRO A 184 19.70 -29.96 -4.89
N GLY A 185 19.57 -30.01 -6.23
CA GLY A 185 20.24 -29.09 -7.17
C GLY A 185 19.51 -27.75 -7.35
N ASP A 186 18.27 -27.61 -6.87
CA ASP A 186 17.43 -26.44 -7.15
C ASP A 186 17.60 -25.30 -6.13
N GLY A 187 18.78 -25.20 -5.52
CA GLY A 187 19.10 -24.17 -4.52
C GLY A 187 18.86 -22.73 -4.99
N ALA A 188 19.16 -22.45 -6.28
CA ALA A 188 18.93 -21.14 -6.85
C ALA A 188 17.43 -20.81 -6.99
N ALA A 189 16.60 -21.77 -7.39
CA ALA A 189 15.15 -21.62 -7.48
C ALA A 189 14.55 -21.41 -6.08
N ARG A 190 15.00 -22.19 -5.09
CA ARG A 190 14.59 -22.04 -3.69
C ARG A 190 14.91 -20.66 -3.15
N ALA A 191 16.14 -20.20 -3.30
CA ALA A 191 16.57 -18.87 -2.84
C ALA A 191 15.75 -17.75 -3.49
N TRP A 192 15.43 -17.92 -4.77
CA TRP A 192 14.61 -16.96 -5.50
C TRP A 192 13.17 -16.93 -4.96
N LEU A 193 12.54 -18.08 -4.71
CA LEU A 193 11.19 -18.15 -4.11
C LEU A 193 11.14 -17.51 -2.73
N HIS A 194 12.15 -17.73 -1.88
CA HIS A 194 12.24 -17.04 -0.59
C HIS A 194 12.42 -15.52 -0.71
N ALA A 195 13.01 -15.03 -1.81
CA ALA A 195 13.23 -13.61 -2.03
C ALA A 195 12.02 -12.88 -2.64
N HIS A 196 11.15 -13.60 -3.37
CA HIS A 196 10.08 -13.01 -4.20
C HIS A 196 8.68 -13.55 -3.89
N GLY A 197 8.55 -14.46 -2.94
CA GLY A 197 7.30 -15.02 -2.46
C GLY A 197 7.34 -15.23 -0.96
N LYS A 198 6.18 -15.51 -0.37
CA LYS A 198 6.05 -15.89 1.03
C LYS A 198 5.94 -17.41 1.14
N VAL A 199 6.96 -18.03 1.71
CA VAL A 199 6.94 -19.48 1.99
C VAL A 199 5.98 -19.76 3.14
N THR A 200 4.90 -20.48 2.86
CA THR A 200 3.84 -20.82 3.83
C THR A 200 4.06 -22.19 4.48
N ALA A 201 4.68 -23.13 3.74
CA ALA A 201 5.05 -24.44 4.27
C ALA A 201 6.30 -24.98 3.57
N SER A 202 7.03 -25.86 4.28
CA SER A 202 8.22 -26.53 3.77
C SER A 202 8.36 -27.90 4.43
N ALA A 203 8.54 -28.93 3.62
CA ALA A 203 8.75 -30.30 4.10
C ALA A 203 9.82 -31.00 3.25
N PHE A 204 10.71 -31.75 3.89
CA PHE A 204 11.63 -32.66 3.20
C PHE A 204 10.98 -34.02 2.98
N ASN A 205 11.11 -34.52 1.77
CA ASN A 205 10.62 -35.82 1.37
C ASN A 205 11.71 -36.89 1.58
N GLU A 206 11.30 -38.16 1.68
CA GLU A 206 12.22 -39.31 1.90
C GLU A 206 13.22 -39.49 0.73
N ASP A 207 12.89 -39.02 -0.46
CA ASP A 207 13.73 -39.09 -1.66
C ASP A 207 14.78 -37.95 -1.74
N GLY A 208 14.86 -37.09 -0.71
CA GLY A 208 15.78 -35.98 -0.63
C GLY A 208 15.30 -34.71 -1.37
N THR A 209 14.10 -34.73 -1.92
CA THR A 209 13.45 -33.52 -2.45
C THR A 209 12.80 -32.69 -1.33
N GLN A 210 12.47 -31.45 -1.62
CA GLN A 210 11.77 -30.55 -0.71
C GLN A 210 10.48 -30.05 -1.33
N SER A 211 9.35 -30.31 -0.67
CA SER A 211 8.08 -29.67 -1.00
C SER A 211 8.04 -28.27 -0.39
N LEU A 212 7.77 -27.26 -1.21
CA LEU A 212 7.72 -25.87 -0.79
C LEU A 212 6.38 -25.26 -1.23
N SER A 213 5.56 -24.81 -0.27
CA SER A 213 4.34 -24.06 -0.56
C SER A 213 4.65 -22.57 -0.45
N VAL A 214 4.28 -21.81 -1.48
CA VAL A 214 4.62 -20.40 -1.61
C VAL A 214 3.40 -19.62 -2.07
N GLU A 215 3.06 -18.56 -1.33
CA GLU A 215 2.17 -17.49 -1.76
C GLU A 215 3.01 -16.47 -2.56
N ILE A 216 2.67 -16.29 -3.85
CA ILE A 216 3.47 -15.48 -4.78
C ILE A 216 2.57 -14.67 -5.70
N ASP A 217 2.95 -13.42 -5.97
CA ASP A 217 2.20 -12.60 -6.93
C ASP A 217 2.31 -13.14 -8.37
N PRO A 218 1.27 -12.92 -9.22
CA PRO A 218 1.22 -13.46 -10.58
C PRO A 218 2.40 -13.04 -11.45
N ALA A 219 2.94 -11.83 -11.27
CA ALA A 219 4.06 -11.36 -12.07
C ALA A 219 5.35 -12.09 -11.70
N ASN A 220 5.63 -12.27 -10.41
CA ASN A 220 6.75 -13.07 -9.94
C ASN A 220 6.57 -14.55 -10.30
N TRP A 221 5.34 -15.09 -10.21
CA TRP A 221 5.06 -16.44 -10.66
C TRP A 221 5.41 -16.65 -12.14
N SER A 222 4.97 -15.73 -13.00
CA SER A 222 5.29 -15.78 -14.44
C SER A 222 6.79 -15.76 -14.71
N ARG A 223 7.56 -14.99 -13.93
CA ARG A 223 9.04 -14.94 -14.02
C ARG A 223 9.68 -16.23 -13.55
N PHE A 224 9.17 -16.79 -12.45
CA PHE A 224 9.64 -18.08 -11.97
C PHE A 224 9.44 -19.16 -13.04
N CYS A 225 8.24 -19.25 -13.63
CA CYS A 225 7.93 -20.18 -14.70
C CYS A 225 8.84 -20.02 -15.92
N ALA A 226 9.10 -18.78 -16.32
CA ALA A 226 10.01 -18.49 -17.44
C ALA A 226 11.46 -18.89 -17.16
N ARG A 227 11.93 -18.77 -15.92
CA ARG A 227 13.31 -19.05 -15.53
C ARG A 227 13.56 -20.54 -15.20
N TRP A 228 12.56 -21.21 -14.66
CA TRP A 228 12.64 -22.65 -14.27
C TRP A 228 11.41 -23.42 -14.77
N PRO A 229 11.19 -23.49 -16.09
CA PRO A 229 10.02 -24.15 -16.66
C PRO A 229 9.91 -25.63 -16.28
N GLN A 230 11.06 -26.28 -16.04
CA GLN A 230 11.12 -27.68 -15.63
C GLN A 230 10.54 -27.96 -14.22
N LEU A 231 10.40 -26.94 -13.37
CA LEU A 231 9.88 -27.07 -12.01
C LEU A 231 8.36 -26.84 -11.92
N VAL A 232 7.74 -26.36 -12.99
CA VAL A 232 6.33 -25.94 -13.01
C VAL A 232 5.43 -26.96 -13.72
N GLY A 233 6.01 -27.94 -14.41
CA GLY A 233 5.29 -28.87 -15.28
C GLY A 233 5.16 -30.30 -14.74
N SER A 234 5.27 -30.50 -13.42
CA SER A 234 5.19 -31.83 -12.81
C SER A 234 3.86 -32.04 -12.10
#